data_e0dca301afd3b7f503aab81af2bd0f58
#
_entry.id   e0dca301afd3b7f503aab81af2bd0f58
#
_cell.length_a   1.000
_cell.length_b   1.000
_cell.length_c   1.000
_cell.angle_alpha   90.00
_cell.angle_beta   90.00
_cell.angle_gamma   90.00
#
_symmetry.space_group_name_H-M   'P 1'
#
loop_
_entity.id
_entity.type
_entity.pdbx_description
1 polymer ?
#
loop_
_entity_poly.entity_id
_entity_poly.type
_entity_poly.pdbx_seq_one_letter_code
_entity_poly.pdbx_strand_id
1 'polypeptide(L)'
;MRRAIKSATKAEQSYQDAARALGCVVCRYRKCRQPNATHIHHRNIGDLHGQKQLGQDCVVAMCAWHHDGEQLEGYTRDAMREEFGPSFKANARDFRVWTDDVLPEYPGRGTEKWQGYQDHLLEGGDEL
;
A
#
# COMPACT_ATOMS: atom_id res chain seq x y z
N MET A 1 23.94 6.70 4.31
CA MET A 1 22.93 7.57 3.69
C MET A 1 22.30 6.86 2.49
N ARG A 2 20.98 6.88 2.41
CA ARG A 2 20.29 6.20 1.31
C ARG A 2 20.31 7.10 0.07
N ARG A 3 20.65 6.50 -1.09
CA ARG A 3 20.63 7.24 -2.34
C ARG A 3 19.17 7.47 -2.78
N ALA A 4 18.85 8.69 -3.17
CA ALA A 4 17.55 9.00 -3.73
C ALA A 4 17.39 8.34 -5.10
N ILE A 5 16.19 7.87 -5.41
CA ILE A 5 15.86 7.35 -6.75
C ILE A 5 15.65 8.55 -7.70
N LYS A 6 15.77 8.29 -9.00
CA LYS A 6 15.56 9.32 -10.01
C LYS A 6 14.10 9.80 -9.99
N SER A 7 13.87 11.02 -10.44
CA SER A 7 12.53 11.55 -10.65
C SER A 7 11.72 10.67 -11.60
N ALA A 8 10.42 10.63 -11.40
CA ALA A 8 9.54 9.83 -12.22
C ALA A 8 9.50 10.34 -13.65
N THR A 9 9.53 9.41 -14.63
CA THR A 9 9.25 9.71 -16.03
C THR A 9 7.75 10.03 -16.19
N LYS A 10 7.35 10.50 -17.38
CA LYS A 10 5.92 10.74 -17.64
C LYS A 10 5.09 9.47 -17.49
N ALA A 11 5.59 8.33 -17.97
CA ALA A 11 4.90 7.07 -17.86
C ALA A 11 4.75 6.63 -16.41
N GLU A 12 5.82 6.76 -15.63
CA GLU A 12 5.81 6.45 -14.20
C GLU A 12 4.86 7.36 -13.44
N GLN A 13 4.86 8.66 -13.77
CA GLN A 13 3.95 9.61 -13.13
C GLN A 13 2.50 9.29 -13.47
N SER A 14 2.21 8.91 -14.72
CA SER A 14 0.86 8.49 -15.13
C SER A 14 0.41 7.27 -14.36
N TYR A 15 1.30 6.30 -14.14
CA TYR A 15 1.00 5.11 -13.35
C TYR A 15 0.68 5.48 -11.90
N GLN A 16 1.51 6.33 -11.30
CA GLN A 16 1.29 6.79 -9.92
C GLN A 16 -0.02 7.56 -9.77
N ASP A 17 -0.34 8.41 -10.75
CA ASP A 17 -1.58 9.18 -10.74
C ASP A 17 -2.80 8.25 -10.86
N ALA A 18 -2.73 7.24 -11.71
CA ALA A 18 -3.79 6.25 -11.84
C ALA A 18 -3.96 5.44 -10.56
N ALA A 19 -2.86 5.04 -9.93
CA ALA A 19 -2.90 4.34 -8.65
C ALA A 19 -3.54 5.21 -7.56
N ARG A 20 -3.14 6.48 -7.50
CA ARG A 20 -3.69 7.43 -6.53
C ARG A 20 -5.20 7.61 -6.74
N ALA A 21 -5.64 7.63 -8.00
CA ALA A 21 -7.06 7.78 -8.32
C ALA A 21 -7.91 6.58 -7.87
N LEU A 22 -7.32 5.38 -7.77
CA LEU A 22 -8.01 4.23 -7.18
C LEU A 22 -8.29 4.42 -5.69
N GLY A 23 -7.50 5.23 -5.03
CA GLY A 23 -7.50 5.34 -3.58
C GLY A 23 -6.72 4.21 -2.94
N CYS A 24 -6.89 4.00 -1.64
CA CYS A 24 -6.19 2.95 -0.90
C CYS A 24 -6.63 1.57 -1.37
N VAL A 25 -5.70 0.78 -1.93
CA VAL A 25 -6.03 -0.55 -2.43
C VAL A 25 -6.37 -1.53 -1.30
N VAL A 26 -5.81 -1.32 -0.11
CA VAL A 26 -6.12 -2.16 1.05
C VAL A 26 -7.56 -1.92 1.49
N CYS A 27 -7.99 -0.65 1.55
CA CYS A 27 -9.38 -0.32 1.86
C CYS A 27 -10.33 -0.85 0.80
N ARG A 28 -9.95 -0.78 -0.48
CA ARG A 28 -10.79 -1.32 -1.56
C ARG A 28 -10.98 -2.83 -1.40
N TYR A 29 -9.91 -3.54 -1.11
CA TYR A 29 -10.00 -4.99 -0.91
C TYR A 29 -10.89 -5.34 0.28
N ARG A 30 -10.70 -4.64 1.39
CA ARG A 30 -11.48 -4.87 2.61
C ARG A 30 -12.91 -4.29 2.52
N LYS A 31 -13.19 -3.50 1.49
CA LYS A 31 -14.50 -2.85 1.30
C LYS A 31 -14.87 -1.96 2.47
N CYS A 32 -13.86 -1.33 3.06
CA CYS A 32 -14.06 -0.34 4.10
C CYS A 32 -13.86 1.07 3.52
N ARG A 33 -14.34 2.08 4.24
CA ARG A 33 -14.09 3.47 3.84
C ARG A 33 -12.61 3.79 4.03
N GLN A 34 -12.09 4.70 3.20
CA GLN A 34 -10.73 5.20 3.40
C GLN A 34 -10.72 6.11 4.61
N PRO A 35 -9.89 5.81 5.63
CA PRO A 35 -9.90 6.59 6.87
C PRO A 35 -9.28 7.98 6.72
N ASN A 36 -8.36 8.18 5.78
CA ASN A 36 -7.65 9.45 5.59
C ASN A 36 -7.05 9.53 4.20
N ALA A 37 -6.17 10.53 3.97
CA ALA A 37 -5.62 10.79 2.64
C ALA A 37 -4.86 9.60 2.07
N THR A 38 -4.85 9.48 0.73
CA THR A 38 -4.12 8.44 0.01
C THR A 38 -2.69 8.88 -0.22
N HIS A 39 -1.75 7.99 0.12
CA HIS A 39 -0.33 8.17 -0.10
C HIS A 39 0.15 7.24 -1.21
N ILE A 40 1.22 7.64 -1.91
CA ILE A 40 1.94 6.74 -2.80
C ILE A 40 3.13 6.19 -2.02
N HIS A 41 3.07 4.90 -1.68
CA HIS A 41 4.15 4.22 -0.97
C HIS A 41 5.14 3.66 -1.99
N HIS A 42 6.39 4.11 -1.93
CA HIS A 42 7.48 3.54 -2.74
C HIS A 42 7.95 2.26 -2.06
N ARG A 43 7.84 1.14 -2.77
CA ARG A 43 8.22 -0.16 -2.24
C ARG A 43 9.73 -0.26 -2.06
N ASN A 44 10.13 -1.01 -1.04
CA ASN A 44 11.54 -1.24 -0.70
C ASN A 44 11.93 -2.68 -1.02
N ILE A 45 13.23 -2.91 -1.18
CA ILE A 45 13.77 -4.25 -1.42
C ILE A 45 13.33 -5.17 -0.28
N GLY A 46 12.76 -6.32 -0.66
CA GLY A 46 12.32 -7.34 0.29
C GLY A 46 11.13 -6.93 1.15
N ASP A 47 10.46 -5.83 0.81
CA ASP A 47 9.34 -5.28 1.60
C ASP A 47 9.76 -4.90 3.02
N LEU A 48 11.01 -4.55 3.21
CA LEU A 48 11.56 -4.21 4.53
C LEU A 48 11.72 -2.71 4.67
N HIS A 49 11.14 -2.15 5.73
CA HIS A 49 11.25 -0.73 6.04
C HIS A 49 12.72 -0.32 6.19
N GLY A 50 13.08 0.81 5.61
CA GLY A 50 14.45 1.34 5.69
C GLY A 50 15.40 0.78 4.64
N GLN A 51 15.02 -0.21 3.87
CA GLN A 51 15.83 -0.73 2.77
C GLN A 51 15.72 0.17 1.55
N LYS A 52 16.61 -0.05 0.57
CA LYS A 52 16.65 0.74 -0.66
C LYS A 52 15.29 0.68 -1.37
N GLN A 53 14.82 1.83 -1.84
CA GLN A 53 13.62 1.90 -2.66
C GLN A 53 13.83 1.26 -4.03
N LEU A 54 12.79 0.62 -4.54
CA LEU A 54 12.73 0.13 -5.91
C LEU A 54 12.45 1.32 -6.84
N GLY A 55 12.05 1.13 -8.07
CA GLY A 55 11.82 2.24 -9.01
C GLY A 55 10.52 3.02 -8.75
N GLN A 56 10.32 4.07 -9.52
CA GLN A 56 9.14 4.94 -9.43
C GLN A 56 7.85 4.25 -9.90
N ASP A 57 7.96 3.09 -10.54
CA ASP A 57 6.84 2.24 -10.94
C ASP A 57 6.57 1.12 -9.94
N CYS A 58 7.36 1.02 -8.87
CA CYS A 58 7.17 0.06 -7.79
C CYS A 58 6.52 0.77 -6.61
N VAL A 59 5.25 1.10 -6.76
CA VAL A 59 4.50 1.90 -5.77
C VAL A 59 3.14 1.28 -5.51
N VAL A 60 2.60 1.58 -4.33
CA VAL A 60 1.26 1.14 -3.92
C VAL A 60 0.51 2.32 -3.33
N ALA A 61 -0.73 2.52 -3.76
CA ALA A 61 -1.59 3.55 -3.18
C ALA A 61 -2.21 3.02 -1.88
N MET A 62 -1.91 3.68 -0.78
CA MET A 62 -2.43 3.32 0.55
C MET A 62 -2.85 4.57 1.29
N CYS A 63 -3.92 4.48 2.09
CA CYS A 63 -4.33 5.59 2.95
C CYS A 63 -3.27 5.80 4.05
N ALA A 64 -3.35 6.96 4.71
CA ALA A 64 -2.36 7.30 5.73
C ALA A 64 -2.31 6.30 6.88
N TRP A 65 -3.43 5.66 7.23
CA TRP A 65 -3.41 4.60 8.24
C TRP A 65 -2.66 3.36 7.74
N HIS A 66 -3.04 2.82 6.59
CA HIS A 66 -2.41 1.59 6.08
C HIS A 66 -0.94 1.79 5.72
N HIS A 67 -0.57 3.00 5.32
CA HIS A 67 0.82 3.34 5.01
C HIS A 67 1.63 3.65 6.27
N ASP A 68 1.22 4.69 7.01
CA ASP A 68 2.01 5.27 8.11
C ASP A 68 1.48 4.99 9.50
N GLY A 69 0.29 4.41 9.64
CA GLY A 69 -0.33 4.22 10.94
C GLY A 69 -0.93 5.50 11.51
N GLU A 70 -1.30 6.46 10.65
CA GLU A 70 -1.91 7.72 11.07
C GLU A 70 -3.37 7.47 11.47
N GLN A 71 -3.68 7.77 12.73
CA GLN A 71 -4.98 7.50 13.32
C GLN A 71 -5.99 8.59 12.94
N LEU A 72 -7.26 8.19 12.85
CA LEU A 72 -8.36 9.15 12.80
C LEU A 72 -8.52 9.83 14.15
N GLU A 73 -8.98 11.06 14.15
CA GLU A 73 -9.25 11.80 15.37
C GLU A 73 -10.23 11.02 16.23
N GLY A 74 -9.89 10.87 17.50
CA GLY A 74 -10.70 10.13 18.46
C GLY A 74 -10.51 8.63 18.46
N TYR A 75 -9.72 8.08 17.53
CA TYR A 75 -9.44 6.64 17.47
C TYR A 75 -8.15 6.31 18.20
N THR A 76 -8.16 5.20 18.95
CA THR A 76 -6.93 4.58 19.44
C THR A 76 -6.32 3.72 18.32
N ARG A 77 -5.05 3.32 18.48
CA ARG A 77 -4.42 2.38 17.55
C ARG A 77 -5.17 1.06 17.49
N ASP A 78 -5.60 0.55 18.64
CA ASP A 78 -6.35 -0.71 18.70
C ASP A 78 -7.67 -0.59 17.95
N ALA A 79 -8.37 0.52 18.10
CA ALA A 79 -9.63 0.76 17.37
C ALA A 79 -9.38 0.83 15.86
N MET A 80 -8.29 1.48 15.43
CA MET A 80 -7.93 1.52 14.01
C MET A 80 -7.64 0.13 13.48
N ARG A 81 -6.85 -0.68 14.19
CA ARG A 81 -6.54 -2.05 13.77
C ARG A 81 -7.79 -2.91 13.67
N GLU A 82 -8.69 -2.77 14.62
CA GLU A 82 -9.92 -3.54 14.63
C GLU A 82 -10.80 -3.23 13.42
N GLU A 83 -10.96 -1.94 13.12
CA GLU A 83 -11.82 -1.51 12.01
C GLU A 83 -11.16 -1.65 10.65
N PHE A 84 -9.90 -1.26 10.52
CA PHE A 84 -9.21 -1.13 9.22
C PHE A 84 -8.14 -2.19 8.97
N GLY A 85 -7.77 -2.96 9.97
CA GLY A 85 -6.70 -3.94 9.87
C GLY A 85 -5.34 -3.34 10.15
N PRO A 86 -4.26 -4.15 10.03
CA PRO A 86 -2.92 -3.69 10.38
C PRO A 86 -2.38 -2.65 9.41
N SER A 87 -1.48 -1.79 9.91
CA SER A 87 -0.77 -0.78 9.12
C SER A 87 0.61 -1.30 8.72
N PHE A 88 1.07 -0.94 7.52
CA PHE A 88 2.42 -1.33 7.05
C PHE A 88 3.50 -0.83 8.01
N LYS A 89 3.48 0.46 8.36
CA LYS A 89 4.54 1.04 9.17
C LYS A 89 4.40 0.72 10.65
N ALA A 90 3.19 0.84 11.20
CA ALA A 90 2.97 0.66 12.64
C ALA A 90 2.94 -0.82 13.04
N ASN A 91 2.54 -1.71 12.14
CA ASN A 91 2.37 -3.14 12.41
C ASN A 91 3.00 -3.96 11.29
N ALA A 92 4.24 -3.67 10.92
CA ALA A 92 4.87 -4.19 9.69
C ALA A 92 4.80 -5.71 9.58
N ARG A 93 5.15 -6.43 10.65
CA ARG A 93 5.11 -7.89 10.63
C ARG A 93 3.71 -8.43 10.45
N ASP A 94 2.77 -7.91 11.23
CA ASP A 94 1.37 -8.35 11.17
C ASP A 94 0.77 -8.02 9.81
N PHE A 95 1.12 -6.87 9.24
CA PHE A 95 0.66 -6.48 7.91
C PHE A 95 1.13 -7.47 6.85
N ARG A 96 2.39 -7.87 6.88
CA ARG A 96 2.93 -8.83 5.91
C ARG A 96 2.28 -10.21 6.06
N VAL A 97 2.13 -10.70 7.29
CA VAL A 97 1.49 -12.00 7.55
C VAL A 97 0.04 -11.98 7.07
N TRP A 98 -0.68 -10.93 7.43
CA TRP A 98 -2.08 -10.75 7.01
C TRP A 98 -2.19 -10.68 5.47
N THR A 99 -1.26 -9.97 4.81
CA THR A 99 -1.27 -9.85 3.35
C THR A 99 -1.11 -11.22 2.68
N ASP A 100 -0.22 -12.06 3.20
CA ASP A 100 -0.03 -13.41 2.65
C ASP A 100 -1.30 -14.26 2.78
N ASP A 101 -2.06 -14.06 3.84
CA ASP A 101 -3.32 -14.78 4.06
C ASP A 101 -4.43 -14.31 3.11
N VAL A 102 -4.51 -12.99 2.85
CA VAL A 102 -5.64 -12.44 2.08
C VAL A 102 -5.37 -12.35 0.58
N LEU A 103 -4.11 -12.32 0.16
CA LEU A 103 -3.73 -12.24 -1.25
C LEU A 103 -2.78 -13.38 -1.66
N PRO A 104 -3.13 -14.66 -1.40
CA PRO A 104 -2.21 -15.75 -1.72
C PRO A 104 -1.97 -15.92 -3.21
N GLU A 105 -2.90 -15.49 -4.07
CA GLU A 105 -2.82 -15.63 -5.52
C GLU A 105 -1.82 -14.68 -6.18
N TYR A 106 -1.38 -13.65 -5.47
CA TYR A 106 -0.40 -12.71 -6.02
C TYR A 106 1.01 -13.10 -5.58
N PRO A 107 2.00 -13.00 -6.49
CA PRO A 107 3.38 -13.36 -6.12
C PRO A 107 4.02 -12.31 -5.22
N GLY A 108 5.11 -12.69 -4.57
CA GLY A 108 5.93 -11.77 -3.79
C GLY A 108 5.52 -11.68 -2.33
N ARG A 109 5.93 -10.61 -1.69
CA ARG A 109 5.73 -10.37 -0.25
C ARG A 109 5.10 -9.02 0.00
N GLY A 110 4.19 -8.96 0.96
CA GLY A 110 3.66 -7.71 1.49
C GLY A 110 3.21 -6.74 0.41
N THR A 111 3.88 -5.61 0.27
CA THR A 111 3.46 -4.58 -0.68
C THR A 111 3.58 -4.99 -2.14
N GLU A 112 4.41 -5.98 -2.46
CA GLU A 112 4.45 -6.53 -3.83
C GLU A 112 3.13 -7.19 -4.20
N LYS A 113 2.51 -7.92 -3.28
CA LYS A 113 1.19 -8.50 -3.49
C LYS A 113 0.13 -7.41 -3.67
N TRP A 114 0.20 -6.35 -2.87
CA TRP A 114 -0.74 -5.23 -3.00
C TRP A 114 -0.58 -4.49 -4.32
N GLN A 115 0.64 -4.36 -4.83
CA GLN A 115 0.84 -3.79 -6.16
C GLN A 115 0.28 -4.71 -7.24
N GLY A 116 0.40 -6.03 -7.08
CA GLY A 116 -0.23 -6.99 -7.99
C GLY A 116 -1.74 -6.78 -8.09
N TYR A 117 -2.40 -6.63 -6.95
CA TYR A 117 -3.83 -6.34 -6.90
C TYR A 117 -4.14 -4.97 -7.52
N GLN A 118 -3.34 -3.95 -7.21
CA GLN A 118 -3.47 -2.62 -7.80
C GLN A 118 -3.40 -2.68 -9.32
N ASP A 119 -2.43 -3.42 -9.86
CA ASP A 119 -2.26 -3.55 -11.31
C ASP A 119 -3.45 -4.29 -11.93
N HIS A 120 -3.97 -5.30 -11.25
CA HIS A 120 -5.19 -5.99 -11.66
C HIS A 120 -6.35 -5.00 -11.81
N LEU A 121 -6.55 -4.11 -10.84
CA LEU A 121 -7.60 -3.10 -10.91
C LEU A 121 -7.36 -2.10 -12.05
N LEU A 122 -6.11 -1.66 -12.23
CA LEU A 122 -5.75 -0.70 -13.28
C LEU A 122 -5.92 -1.28 -14.69
N GLU A 123 -5.81 -2.59 -14.82
CA GLU A 123 -6.03 -3.30 -16.08
C GLU A 123 -7.51 -3.63 -16.33
N GLY A 124 -8.39 -3.11 -15.50
CA GLY A 124 -9.83 -3.29 -15.63
C GLY A 124 -10.37 -4.58 -15.02
N GLY A 125 -9.58 -5.22 -14.13
CA GLY A 125 -10.01 -6.42 -13.44
C GLY A 125 -11.09 -6.13 -12.39
N ASP A 126 -11.82 -7.18 -12.03
CA ASP A 126 -12.85 -7.09 -10.99
C ASP A 126 -12.21 -7.01 -9.61
N GLU A 127 -12.89 -6.34 -8.69
CA GLU A 127 -12.47 -6.32 -7.28
C GLU A 127 -12.68 -7.69 -6.66
N LEU A 128 -11.71 -8.10 -5.86
CA LEU A 128 -11.75 -9.38 -5.15
C LEU A 128 -12.74 -9.36 -3.98
#